data_3a7001fb45dd20951b7efdd238d41fd0
#
_entry.id   3a7001fb45dd20951b7efdd238d41fd0
#
_cell.length_a   1.000
_cell.length_b   1.000
_cell.length_c   1.000
_cell.angle_alpha   90.00
_cell.angle_beta   90.00
_cell.angle_gamma   90.00
#
_symmetry.space_group_name_H-M   'P 1'
#
loop_
_entity.id
_entity.type
_entity.pdbx_description
1 polymer ?
#
loop_
_entity_poly.entity_id
_entity_poly.type
_entity_poly.pdbx_seq_one_letter_code
_entity_poly.pdbx_strand_id
1 'polypeptide(L)'
;LILTAKEGLAIDLCSGGNRAERKVTCLVDGDTGWERGVKWRLLDIDTPETFEAECDREKQIGEKAKLRLQALMAGGYRLADSGGKDRTSERRYLMRVILSDGRDAGQVLLREGLAQRWPNKGNRWCGR
;
A
#
# COMPACT_ATOMS: atom_id res chain seq x y z
N LEU A 1 -23.60 13.62 -5.83
CA LEU A 1 -23.53 14.83 -5.25
C LEU A 1 -22.81 14.87 -3.97
N ILE A 2 -23.36 14.28 -2.94
CA ILE A 2 -22.67 14.18 -1.69
C ILE A 2 -21.39 13.41 -1.82
N LEU A 3 -21.39 12.44 -2.69
CA LEU A 3 -20.18 11.69 -2.99
C LEU A 3 -19.11 12.57 -3.58
N THR A 4 -19.51 13.59 -4.30
CA THR A 4 -18.57 14.53 -4.89
C THR A 4 -17.73 15.21 -3.83
N ALA A 5 -18.33 15.50 -2.68
CA ALA A 5 -17.59 16.16 -1.61
C ALA A 5 -16.47 15.30 -1.05
N LYS A 6 -16.57 13.97 -1.21
CA LYS A 6 -15.54 13.05 -0.74
C LYS A 6 -14.58 12.63 -1.83
N GLU A 7 -14.94 12.86 -3.08
CA GLU A 7 -14.04 12.54 -4.17
C GLU A 7 -12.81 13.42 -4.10
N GLY A 8 -11.67 12.83 -4.29
CA GLY A 8 -10.40 13.55 -4.20
C GLY A 8 -9.85 13.66 -2.80
N LEU A 9 -10.59 13.24 -1.77
CA LEU A 9 -10.02 13.18 -0.43
C LEU A 9 -9.07 12.02 -0.36
N ALA A 10 -7.86 12.27 0.14
CA ALA A 10 -6.87 11.23 0.28
C ALA A 10 -7.31 10.24 1.37
N ILE A 11 -7.02 8.95 1.15
CA ILE A 11 -7.16 7.97 2.21
C ILE A 11 -6.20 8.35 3.34
N ASP A 12 -6.61 8.16 4.59
CA ASP A 12 -5.78 8.50 5.75
C ASP A 12 -4.53 7.64 5.83
N LEU A 13 -3.49 8.18 6.43
CA LEU A 13 -2.35 7.38 6.87
C LEU A 13 -2.69 6.80 8.24
N CYS A 14 -2.34 5.54 8.48
CA CYS A 14 -2.70 4.87 9.72
C CYS A 14 -2.01 5.47 10.94
N SER A 15 -2.74 5.50 12.06
CA SER A 15 -2.20 5.89 13.36
C SER A 15 -2.93 5.12 14.44
N GLY A 16 -2.29 4.93 15.58
CA GLY A 16 -2.88 4.24 16.72
C GLY A 16 -3.01 2.74 16.52
N GLY A 17 -3.42 2.07 17.59
CA GLY A 17 -3.60 0.62 17.61
C GLY A 17 -5.05 0.19 17.39
N ASN A 18 -5.31 -1.10 17.65
CA ASN A 18 -6.65 -1.70 17.57
C ASN A 18 -7.34 -1.43 16.23
N ARG A 19 -6.58 -1.50 15.15
CA ARG A 19 -7.07 -1.09 13.83
C ARG A 19 -8.21 -1.96 13.32
N ALA A 20 -8.17 -3.25 13.60
CA ALA A 20 -9.24 -4.16 13.21
C ALA A 20 -10.53 -3.83 13.97
N GLU A 21 -10.43 -3.62 15.27
CA GLU A 21 -11.59 -3.32 16.12
C GLU A 21 -12.19 -1.96 15.79
N ARG A 22 -11.33 -0.97 15.53
CA ARG A 22 -11.79 0.37 15.13
C ARG A 22 -12.27 0.41 13.67
N LYS A 23 -12.10 -0.68 12.93
CA LYS A 23 -12.53 -0.80 11.53
C LYS A 23 -11.98 0.34 10.65
N VAL A 24 -10.69 0.62 10.83
CA VAL A 24 -10.06 1.74 10.13
C VAL A 24 -9.87 1.46 8.64
N THR A 25 -9.81 2.53 7.86
CA THR A 25 -9.41 2.51 6.46
C THR A 25 -8.25 3.49 6.33
N CYS A 26 -7.05 2.97 6.10
CA CYS A 26 -5.84 3.80 6.10
C CYS A 26 -4.67 3.05 5.46
N LEU A 27 -3.61 3.78 5.14
CA LEU A 27 -2.39 3.20 4.59
C LEU A 27 -1.30 3.11 5.66
N VAL A 28 -0.63 1.96 5.73
CA VAL A 28 0.52 1.73 6.60
C VAL A 28 1.81 2.08 5.85
N ASP A 29 1.97 1.53 4.66
CA ASP A 29 3.14 1.67 3.78
C ASP A 29 2.66 1.75 2.34
N GLY A 30 3.61 1.83 1.41
CA GLY A 30 3.28 1.83 -0.01
C GLY A 30 2.69 0.53 -0.53
N ASP A 31 2.73 -0.55 0.26
CA ASP A 31 2.19 -1.85 -0.14
C ASP A 31 1.23 -2.46 0.88
N THR A 32 0.89 -1.76 1.95
CA THR A 32 0.07 -2.30 3.03
C THR A 32 -0.94 -1.28 3.51
N GLY A 33 -2.16 -1.72 3.71
CA GLY A 33 -3.21 -0.86 4.23
C GLY A 33 -4.30 -1.63 4.95
N TRP A 34 -5.29 -0.90 5.37
CA TRP A 34 -6.49 -1.41 6.04
C TRP A 34 -7.71 -0.90 5.30
N GLU A 35 -8.71 -1.77 5.16
CA GLU A 35 -10.00 -1.39 4.59
C GLU A 35 -11.08 -1.89 5.54
N ARG A 36 -11.75 -0.97 6.23
CA ARG A 36 -12.81 -1.29 7.20
C ARG A 36 -12.38 -2.37 8.19
N GLY A 37 -11.16 -2.27 8.68
CA GLY A 37 -10.62 -3.18 9.68
C GLY A 37 -10.00 -4.45 9.13
N VAL A 38 -9.90 -4.59 7.81
CA VAL A 38 -9.26 -5.75 7.18
C VAL A 38 -7.91 -5.32 6.64
N LYS A 39 -6.85 -5.96 7.11
CA LYS A 39 -5.49 -5.63 6.67
C LYS A 39 -5.17 -6.33 5.36
N TRP A 40 -4.64 -5.57 4.41
CA TRP A 40 -4.30 -6.09 3.08
C TRP A 40 -2.87 -5.73 2.71
N ARG A 41 -2.32 -6.47 1.77
CA ARG A 41 -1.01 -6.22 1.18
C ARG A 41 -1.14 -6.31 -0.34
N LEU A 42 -0.43 -5.45 -1.05
CA LEU A 42 -0.41 -5.49 -2.51
C LEU A 42 0.24 -6.78 -3.01
N LEU A 43 -0.42 -7.38 -3.99
CA LEU A 43 0.03 -8.62 -4.61
C LEU A 43 1.22 -8.34 -5.54
N ASP A 44 2.21 -9.23 -5.52
CA ASP A 44 3.32 -9.29 -6.47
C ASP A 44 4.32 -8.14 -6.42
N ILE A 45 4.19 -7.20 -5.51
CA ILE A 45 5.15 -6.11 -5.39
C ILE A 45 5.56 -5.90 -3.94
N ASP A 46 6.66 -5.19 -3.76
CA ASP A 46 7.26 -4.91 -2.47
C ASP A 46 7.78 -3.48 -2.50
N THR A 47 7.28 -2.63 -1.60
CA THR A 47 7.78 -1.27 -1.47
C THR A 47 8.79 -1.19 -0.32
N PRO A 48 9.65 -0.15 -0.32
CA PRO A 48 10.60 0.00 0.78
C PRO A 48 9.90 0.19 2.13
N GLU A 49 10.53 -0.31 3.17
CA GLU A 49 10.01 -0.17 4.52
C GLU A 49 10.22 1.25 5.05
N THR A 50 9.29 1.72 5.87
CA THR A 50 9.41 3.02 6.52
C THR A 50 9.83 2.89 7.98
N PHE A 51 9.29 1.90 8.69
CA PHE A 51 9.58 1.71 10.10
C PHE A 51 10.85 0.92 10.37
N GLU A 52 11.05 -0.15 9.63
CA GLU A 52 12.19 -1.05 9.82
C GLU A 52 13.16 -0.96 8.66
N ALA A 53 13.31 0.23 8.12
CA ALA A 53 14.21 0.48 7.00
C ALA A 53 15.65 0.16 7.41
N GLU A 54 16.38 -0.50 6.52
CA GLU A 54 17.77 -0.89 6.77
C GLU A 54 18.76 0.22 6.46
N CYS A 55 18.30 1.27 5.76
CA CYS A 55 19.12 2.42 5.42
C CYS A 55 18.24 3.64 5.16
N ASP A 56 18.86 4.83 5.18
CA ASP A 56 18.12 6.08 4.98
C ASP A 56 17.45 6.14 3.62
N ARG A 57 18.12 5.63 2.59
CA ARG A 57 17.55 5.63 1.24
C ARG A 57 16.26 4.81 1.20
N GLU A 58 16.24 3.66 1.84
CA GLU A 58 15.03 2.83 1.91
C GLU A 58 13.91 3.59 2.58
N LYS A 59 14.19 4.25 3.70
CA LYS A 59 13.19 5.02 4.42
C LYS A 59 12.62 6.15 3.56
N GLN A 60 13.48 6.88 2.87
CA GLN A 60 13.05 8.00 2.01
C GLN A 60 12.17 7.52 0.85
N ILE A 61 12.58 6.45 0.17
CA ILE A 61 11.80 5.91 -0.94
C ILE A 61 10.50 5.30 -0.42
N GLY A 62 10.53 4.67 0.76
CA GLY A 62 9.33 4.12 1.39
C GLY A 62 8.29 5.19 1.68
N GLU A 63 8.72 6.35 2.19
CA GLU A 63 7.81 7.47 2.42
C GLU A 63 7.22 7.98 1.10
N LYS A 64 8.04 8.08 0.06
CA LYS A 64 7.56 8.47 -1.27
C LYS A 64 6.53 7.48 -1.81
N ALA A 65 6.79 6.19 -1.66
CA ALA A 65 5.87 5.15 -2.14
C ALA A 65 4.53 5.24 -1.43
N LYS A 66 4.55 5.44 -0.11
CA LYS A 66 3.32 5.56 0.68
C LYS A 66 2.51 6.77 0.25
N LEU A 67 3.14 7.93 0.12
CA LEU A 67 2.46 9.15 -0.29
C LEU A 67 1.98 9.08 -1.74
N ARG A 68 2.75 8.39 -2.60
CA ARG A 68 2.34 8.19 -3.98
C ARG A 68 1.09 7.31 -4.07
N LEU A 69 1.05 6.22 -3.31
CA LEU A 69 -0.13 5.36 -3.25
C LEU A 69 -1.34 6.15 -2.75
N GLN A 70 -1.16 6.95 -1.70
CA GLN A 70 -2.21 7.82 -1.18
C GLN A 70 -2.77 8.72 -2.27
N ALA A 71 -1.89 9.36 -3.03
CA ALA A 71 -2.29 10.27 -4.11
C ALA A 71 -3.02 9.53 -5.23
N LEU A 72 -2.52 8.34 -5.60
CA LEU A 72 -3.17 7.53 -6.64
C LEU A 72 -4.58 7.11 -6.23
N MET A 73 -4.78 6.77 -4.96
CA MET A 73 -6.07 6.30 -4.46
C MET A 73 -7.07 7.44 -4.22
N ALA A 74 -6.61 8.69 -4.21
CA ALA A 74 -7.45 9.84 -3.91
C ALA A 74 -8.61 10.00 -4.89
N GLY A 75 -8.43 9.61 -6.14
CA GLY A 75 -9.49 9.69 -7.15
C GLY A 75 -10.50 8.56 -7.10
N GLY A 76 -10.37 7.66 -6.13
CA GLY A 76 -11.22 6.49 -6.00
C GLY A 76 -10.47 5.21 -6.32
N TYR A 77 -10.86 4.13 -5.68
CA TYR A 77 -10.21 2.83 -5.86
C TYR A 77 -11.15 1.72 -5.46
N ARG A 78 -10.81 0.50 -5.88
CA ARG A 78 -11.41 -0.71 -5.34
C ARG A 78 -10.32 -1.73 -5.06
N LEU A 79 -10.55 -2.58 -4.09
CA LEU A 79 -9.64 -3.67 -3.76
C LEU A 79 -10.14 -4.94 -4.45
N ALA A 80 -9.28 -5.56 -5.23
CA ALA A 80 -9.57 -6.82 -5.90
C ALA A 80 -8.85 -7.93 -5.16
N ASP A 81 -9.61 -8.78 -4.49
CA ASP A 81 -9.08 -9.88 -3.69
C ASP A 81 -8.51 -10.97 -4.61
N SER A 82 -7.25 -11.33 -4.40
CA SER A 82 -6.60 -12.40 -5.17
C SER A 82 -7.04 -13.79 -4.76
N GLY A 83 -7.70 -13.90 -3.60
CA GLY A 83 -8.05 -15.20 -3.01
C GLY A 83 -6.96 -15.78 -2.12
N GLY A 84 -5.81 -15.10 -1.98
CA GLY A 84 -4.71 -15.57 -1.17
C GLY A 84 -4.38 -14.65 -0.01
N LYS A 85 -3.54 -15.15 0.88
CA LYS A 85 -3.00 -14.39 2.01
C LYS A 85 -1.49 -14.52 2.01
N ASP A 86 -0.80 -13.52 2.57
CA ASP A 86 0.65 -13.62 2.67
C ASP A 86 1.03 -14.73 3.66
N ARG A 87 2.27 -15.17 3.57
CA ARG A 87 2.77 -16.30 4.39
C ARG A 87 3.43 -15.86 5.69
N THR A 88 3.33 -14.56 6.01
CA THR A 88 3.84 -14.07 7.29
C THR A 88 2.85 -14.39 8.41
N SER A 89 3.25 -14.15 9.64
CA SER A 89 2.37 -14.33 10.79
C SER A 89 1.15 -13.43 10.74
N GLU A 90 1.22 -12.32 9.98
CA GLU A 90 0.11 -11.39 9.86
C GLU A 90 -1.02 -11.90 8.97
N ARG A 91 -0.71 -12.78 8.02
CA ARG A 91 -1.70 -13.39 7.13
C ARG A 91 -2.61 -12.34 6.48
N ARG A 92 -2.02 -11.30 5.93
CA ARG A 92 -2.75 -10.23 5.26
C ARG A 92 -3.34 -10.72 3.94
N TYR A 93 -4.51 -10.21 3.59
CA TYR A 93 -5.12 -10.52 2.30
C TYR A 93 -4.29 -9.90 1.18
N LEU A 94 -3.95 -10.71 0.18
CA LEU A 94 -3.22 -10.22 -0.99
C LEU A 94 -4.21 -9.66 -2.00
N MET A 95 -4.11 -8.38 -2.28
CA MET A 95 -5.07 -7.66 -3.11
C MET A 95 -4.40 -6.79 -4.14
N ARG A 96 -5.14 -6.47 -5.19
CA ARG A 96 -4.76 -5.43 -6.13
C ARG A 96 -5.58 -4.19 -5.83
N VAL A 97 -4.95 -3.03 -5.92
CA VAL A 97 -5.65 -1.74 -5.80
C VAL A 97 -5.90 -1.26 -7.23
N ILE A 98 -7.15 -1.27 -7.64
CA ILE A 98 -7.54 -0.83 -8.97
C ILE A 98 -8.08 0.59 -8.86
N LEU A 99 -7.43 1.50 -9.57
CA LEU A 99 -7.78 2.92 -9.53
C LEU A 99 -9.02 3.19 -10.37
N SER A 100 -9.60 4.38 -10.19
CA SER A 100 -10.81 4.77 -10.90
C SER A 100 -10.65 4.74 -12.43
N ASP A 101 -9.43 4.94 -12.93
CA ASP A 101 -9.14 4.87 -14.36
C ASP A 101 -8.77 3.45 -14.85
N GLY A 102 -8.85 2.46 -13.98
CA GLY A 102 -8.59 1.06 -14.32
C GLY A 102 -7.14 0.62 -14.13
N ARG A 103 -6.22 1.53 -13.80
CA ARG A 103 -4.82 1.14 -13.59
C ARG A 103 -4.68 0.39 -12.27
N ASP A 104 -3.70 -0.53 -12.24
CA ASP A 104 -3.30 -1.24 -11.03
C ASP A 104 -2.24 -0.38 -10.33
N ALA A 105 -2.54 0.08 -9.12
CA ALA A 105 -1.65 0.98 -8.38
C ALA A 105 -0.28 0.36 -8.12
N GLY A 106 -0.22 -0.94 -7.83
CA GLY A 106 1.05 -1.63 -7.61
C GLY A 106 1.95 -1.57 -8.84
N GLN A 107 1.35 -1.73 -10.03
CA GLN A 107 2.11 -1.65 -11.28
C GLN A 107 2.59 -0.23 -11.56
N VAL A 108 1.82 0.77 -11.17
CA VAL A 108 2.26 2.17 -11.29
C VAL A 108 3.49 2.40 -10.42
N LEU A 109 3.45 1.96 -9.16
CA LEU A 109 4.57 2.08 -8.24
C LEU A 109 5.81 1.37 -8.78
N LEU A 110 5.62 0.18 -9.35
CA LEU A 110 6.72 -0.59 -9.93
C LEU A 110 7.38 0.17 -11.08
N ARG A 111 6.58 0.72 -11.99
CA ARG A 111 7.11 1.48 -13.13
C ARG A 111 7.83 2.76 -12.71
N GLU A 112 7.40 3.35 -11.62
CA GLU A 112 8.01 4.58 -11.11
C GLU A 112 9.25 4.34 -10.25
N GLY A 113 9.64 3.09 -10.07
CA GLY A 113 10.82 2.75 -9.27
C GLY A 113 10.59 2.83 -7.77
N LEU A 114 9.32 2.90 -7.34
CA LEU A 114 8.95 2.97 -5.93
C LEU A 114 8.63 1.60 -5.34
N ALA A 115 8.70 0.56 -6.15
CA ALA A 115 8.47 -0.81 -5.73
C ALA A 115 9.38 -1.72 -6.54
N GLN A 116 9.58 -2.93 -6.05
CA GLN A 116 10.23 -4.01 -6.79
C GLN A 116 9.29 -5.20 -6.81
N ARG A 117 9.55 -6.16 -7.69
CA ARG A 117 8.71 -7.35 -7.76
C ARG A 117 8.88 -8.19 -6.51
N TRP A 118 7.83 -8.89 -6.14
CA TRP A 118 7.86 -9.84 -5.02
C TRP A 118 7.45 -11.21 -5.53
N PRO A 119 8.14 -12.29 -5.17
CA PRO A 119 9.30 -12.32 -4.28
C PRO A 119 10.57 -11.77 -4.94
N ASN A 120 11.54 -11.38 -4.10
CA ASN A 120 12.82 -10.85 -4.56
C ASN A 120 13.95 -11.38 -3.66
N LYS A 121 15.20 -11.07 -4.05
CA LYS A 121 16.38 -11.59 -3.37
C LYS A 121 17.10 -10.56 -2.49
N GLY A 122 16.53 -9.42 -2.28
CA GLY A 122 17.19 -8.46 -1.42
C GLY A 122 16.67 -7.05 -1.54
N ASN A 123 17.32 -6.18 -0.80
CA ASN A 123 16.92 -4.79 -0.65
C ASN A 123 17.70 -3.92 -1.62
N ARG A 124 17.14 -3.68 -2.79
CA ARG A 124 17.82 -2.91 -3.84
C ARG A 124 18.12 -1.47 -3.43
N TRP A 125 17.34 -0.92 -2.49
CA TRP A 125 17.51 0.47 -2.07
C TRP A 125 18.71 0.67 -1.15
N CYS A 126 19.15 -0.39 -0.50
CA CYS A 126 20.30 -0.37 0.41
C CYS A 126 21.54 -1.01 -0.21
N GLY A 127 21.54 -1.24 -1.52
CA GLY A 127 22.71 -1.77 -2.21
C GLY A 127 22.90 -3.27 -2.06
N ARG A 128 21.81 -4.00 -1.82
CA ARG A 128 21.87 -5.46 -1.65
C ARG A 128 20.92 -6.22 -2.52
#